data_10248213cd7ddb7d109fc8d6a4a4b936
#
_entry.id   10248213cd7ddb7d109fc8d6a4a4b936
#
_cell.length_a   1.000
_cell.length_b   1.000
_cell.length_c   1.000
_cell.angle_alpha   90.00
_cell.angle_beta   90.00
_cell.angle_gamma   90.00
#
_symmetry.space_group_name_H-M   'P 1'
#
loop_
_entity.id
_entity.type
_entity.pdbx_description
1 polymer ?
#
loop_
_entity_poly.entity_id
_entity_poly.type
_entity_poly.pdbx_seq_one_letter_code
_entity_poly.pdbx_strand_id
1 'polypeptide(L)'
;MAKILLVNPPFYRLLGSHYNANSLGIAYIASYLNKRGHDAWLYNADYLSDKNYSNLKKMFNNFSNYKSYFKQPDHEIWHEVKDKILSFKPEWVGYTSYTANISAIKIISEKIKASDSHIKQFVGGVHATLDKNLLNTLTAIDYSIQREGEEAVYALVENKDPKKIPGVISRGTNSLIQNGLAPIIKDVDNLPFPERDKFWGIPDSEKKNVDVSYINTIR
;
A
#
# COMPACT_ATOMS: atom_id res chain seq x y z
N MET A 1 10.53 -17.05 -5.96
CA MET A 1 10.66 -15.56 -6.09
C MET A 1 9.28 -15.04 -6.48
N ALA A 2 8.67 -14.24 -5.65
CA ALA A 2 7.35 -13.64 -5.92
C ALA A 2 7.53 -12.19 -6.40
N LYS A 3 6.56 -11.71 -7.18
CA LYS A 3 6.50 -10.35 -7.71
C LYS A 3 5.46 -9.53 -6.97
N ILE A 4 5.91 -8.49 -6.25
CA ILE A 4 5.09 -7.75 -5.29
C ILE A 4 5.07 -6.28 -5.66
N LEU A 5 3.88 -5.66 -5.69
CA LEU A 5 3.73 -4.22 -5.83
C LEU A 5 3.14 -3.63 -4.55
N LEU A 6 3.90 -2.72 -3.92
CA LEU A 6 3.48 -2.01 -2.72
C LEU A 6 2.99 -0.62 -3.10
N VAL A 7 1.73 -0.34 -2.80
CA VAL A 7 0.98 0.80 -3.33
C VAL A 7 0.71 1.82 -2.23
N ASN A 8 1.06 3.08 -2.49
CA ASN A 8 0.49 4.24 -1.81
C ASN A 8 -0.73 4.69 -2.61
N PRO A 9 -1.98 4.50 -2.11
CA PRO A 9 -3.19 4.84 -2.84
C PRO A 9 -3.35 6.35 -3.02
N PRO A 10 -4.10 6.82 -4.04
CA PRO A 10 -4.29 8.23 -4.27
C PRO A 10 -5.10 8.89 -3.14
N PHE A 11 -4.62 10.02 -2.68
CA PHE A 11 -5.28 10.91 -1.71
C PHE A 11 -5.13 12.37 -2.14
N TYR A 12 -3.90 12.83 -2.31
CA TYR A 12 -3.60 14.21 -2.69
C TYR A 12 -4.12 14.56 -4.08
N ARG A 13 -4.05 13.63 -5.03
CA ARG A 13 -4.59 13.82 -6.39
C ARG A 13 -6.10 14.05 -6.37
N LEU A 14 -6.83 13.40 -5.47
CA LEU A 14 -8.28 13.60 -5.29
C LEU A 14 -8.61 14.98 -4.71
N LEU A 15 -7.63 15.66 -4.15
CA LEU A 15 -7.72 17.02 -3.63
C LEU A 15 -7.13 18.06 -4.61
N GLY A 16 -6.84 17.65 -5.85
CA GLY A 16 -6.25 18.52 -6.87
C GLY A 16 -4.82 18.97 -6.56
N SER A 17 -4.11 18.16 -5.80
CA SER A 17 -2.69 18.32 -5.48
C SER A 17 -1.97 17.00 -5.77
N HIS A 18 -0.71 16.87 -5.41
CA HIS A 18 0.02 15.60 -5.50
C HIS A 18 1.10 15.54 -4.41
N TYR A 19 1.58 14.33 -4.15
CA TYR A 19 2.62 14.07 -3.18
C TYR A 19 3.61 13.04 -3.74
N ASN A 20 4.84 13.47 -3.97
CA ASN A 20 5.83 12.68 -4.67
C ASN A 20 6.69 11.80 -3.75
N ALA A 21 6.59 11.97 -2.42
CA ALA A 21 7.28 11.11 -1.48
C ALA A 21 6.54 9.77 -1.29
N ASN A 22 7.28 8.72 -1.00
CA ASN A 22 6.73 7.41 -0.70
C ASN A 22 6.55 7.19 0.80
N SER A 23 5.61 6.32 1.15
CA SER A 23 5.45 5.88 2.54
C SER A 23 6.65 5.05 2.98
N LEU A 24 7.28 5.46 4.06
CA LEU A 24 8.46 4.80 4.63
C LEU A 24 8.19 3.33 4.97
N GLY A 25 7.03 3.02 5.52
CA GLY A 25 6.68 1.64 5.91
C GLY A 25 6.71 0.66 4.74
N ILE A 26 6.10 1.02 3.59
CA ILE A 26 6.15 0.14 2.41
C ILE A 26 7.54 0.08 1.79
N ALA A 27 8.35 1.13 1.92
CA ALA A 27 9.74 1.12 1.45
C ALA A 27 10.62 0.16 2.26
N TYR A 28 10.42 0.06 3.58
CA TYR A 28 11.09 -0.95 4.42
C TYR A 28 10.64 -2.37 4.08
N ILE A 29 9.34 -2.59 3.87
CA ILE A 29 8.80 -3.90 3.46
C ILE A 29 9.39 -4.31 2.11
N ALA A 30 9.45 -3.40 1.12
CA ALA A 30 10.05 -3.69 -0.19
C ALA A 30 11.50 -4.12 -0.07
N SER A 31 12.31 -3.36 0.66
CA SER A 31 13.72 -3.66 0.87
C SER A 31 13.92 -4.98 1.62
N TYR A 32 13.08 -5.24 2.64
CA TYR A 32 13.12 -6.49 3.40
C TYR A 32 12.85 -7.72 2.52
N LEU A 33 11.85 -7.63 1.63
CA LEU A 33 11.51 -8.68 0.66
C LEU A 33 12.60 -8.84 -0.41
N ASN A 34 13.11 -7.74 -0.96
CA ASN A 34 14.17 -7.74 -1.96
C ASN A 34 15.44 -8.41 -1.44
N LYS A 35 15.86 -8.13 -0.20
CA LYS A 35 17.02 -8.77 0.44
C LYS A 35 16.83 -10.29 0.61
N ARG A 36 15.59 -10.78 0.58
CA ARG A 36 15.23 -12.21 0.71
C ARG A 36 14.87 -12.89 -0.60
N GLY A 37 15.22 -12.26 -1.73
CA GLY A 37 15.12 -12.88 -3.05
C GLY A 37 13.75 -12.76 -3.73
N HIS A 38 12.87 -11.88 -3.25
CA HIS A 38 11.66 -11.52 -3.97
C HIS A 38 11.88 -10.30 -4.88
N ASP A 39 10.88 -9.93 -5.68
CA ASP A 39 10.90 -8.75 -6.55
C ASP A 39 9.81 -7.77 -6.12
N ALA A 40 10.13 -6.93 -5.14
CA ALA A 40 9.21 -5.97 -4.56
C ALA A 40 9.50 -4.54 -5.07
N TRP A 41 8.45 -3.88 -5.55
CA TRP A 41 8.48 -2.53 -6.11
C TRP A 41 7.48 -1.63 -5.40
N LEU A 42 7.72 -0.31 -5.48
CA LEU A 42 6.87 0.74 -4.93
C LEU A 42 6.08 1.42 -6.05
N TYR A 43 4.80 1.67 -5.81
CA TYR A 43 3.97 2.50 -6.67
C TYR A 43 3.27 3.59 -5.84
N ASN A 44 3.57 4.85 -6.14
CA ASN A 44 2.88 5.99 -5.55
C ASN A 44 1.82 6.52 -6.52
N ALA A 45 0.55 6.25 -6.23
CA ALA A 45 -0.56 6.70 -7.07
C ALA A 45 -0.88 8.20 -6.91
N ASP A 46 -0.25 8.89 -5.96
CA ASP A 46 -0.28 10.35 -5.83
C ASP A 46 0.83 11.05 -6.61
N TYR A 47 1.78 10.30 -7.19
CA TYR A 47 2.88 10.88 -7.95
C TYR A 47 2.37 11.52 -9.25
N LEU A 48 2.83 12.74 -9.51
CA LEU A 48 2.74 13.41 -10.80
C LEU A 48 4.09 14.04 -11.14
N SER A 49 4.43 14.10 -12.42
CA SER A 49 5.70 14.70 -12.90
C SER A 49 5.75 16.23 -12.78
N ASP A 50 4.64 16.86 -12.41
CA ASP A 50 4.56 18.30 -12.15
C ASP A 50 5.41 18.67 -10.92
N LYS A 51 6.08 19.84 -10.98
CA LYS A 51 6.91 20.38 -9.89
C LYS A 51 6.11 20.98 -8.73
N ASN A 52 4.80 21.09 -8.86
CA ASN A 52 3.92 21.62 -7.82
C ASN A 52 3.62 20.55 -6.78
N TYR A 53 4.30 20.62 -5.64
CA TYR A 53 3.99 19.81 -4.46
C TYR A 53 2.65 20.17 -3.82
N SER A 54 2.34 19.59 -2.68
CA SER A 54 1.10 19.78 -1.96
C SER A 54 0.76 21.27 -1.77
N ASN A 55 -0.39 21.68 -2.27
CA ASN A 55 -0.90 23.04 -2.13
C ASN A 55 -2.12 23.03 -1.21
N LEU A 56 -1.91 23.42 0.05
CA LEU A 56 -2.93 23.39 1.10
C LEU A 56 -4.20 24.18 0.74
N LYS A 57 -4.06 25.36 0.12
CA LYS A 57 -5.22 26.17 -0.29
C LYS A 57 -6.05 25.45 -1.37
N LYS A 58 -5.38 24.84 -2.35
CA LYS A 58 -6.03 24.05 -3.41
C LYS A 58 -6.73 22.82 -2.83
N MET A 59 -6.06 22.11 -1.92
CA MET A 59 -6.62 20.96 -1.23
C MET A 59 -7.87 21.33 -0.42
N PHE A 60 -7.83 22.43 0.34
CA PHE A 60 -8.98 22.91 1.11
C PHE A 60 -10.16 23.26 0.21
N ASN A 61 -9.94 24.00 -0.88
CA ASN A 61 -10.98 24.37 -1.83
C ASN A 61 -11.60 23.14 -2.54
N ASN A 62 -10.85 22.08 -2.74
CA ASN A 62 -11.30 20.85 -3.42
C ASN A 62 -11.82 19.77 -2.46
N PHE A 63 -11.86 20.04 -1.15
CA PHE A 63 -12.28 19.03 -0.19
C PHE A 63 -13.72 18.53 -0.41
N SER A 64 -14.62 19.36 -0.89
CA SER A 64 -15.98 18.96 -1.28
C SER A 64 -15.98 17.95 -2.44
N ASN A 65 -15.03 18.09 -3.37
CA ASN A 65 -14.91 17.21 -4.54
C ASN A 65 -14.33 15.84 -4.17
N TYR A 66 -13.53 15.76 -3.11
CA TYR A 66 -12.93 14.52 -2.64
C TYR A 66 -13.97 13.39 -2.45
N LYS A 67 -15.09 13.70 -1.81
CA LYS A 67 -16.17 12.71 -1.60
C LYS A 67 -16.87 12.29 -2.89
N SER A 68 -16.86 13.13 -3.93
CA SER A 68 -17.52 12.82 -5.19
C SER A 68 -16.83 11.71 -5.97
N TYR A 69 -15.51 11.58 -5.85
CA TYR A 69 -14.75 10.49 -6.48
C TYR A 69 -15.23 9.11 -6.03
N PHE A 70 -15.58 8.96 -4.75
CA PHE A 70 -16.03 7.66 -4.21
C PHE A 70 -17.46 7.30 -4.58
N LYS A 71 -18.23 8.25 -5.11
CA LYS A 71 -19.56 8.01 -5.69
C LYS A 71 -19.48 7.63 -7.18
N GLN A 72 -18.30 7.69 -7.77
CA GLN A 72 -18.03 7.43 -9.17
C GLN A 72 -16.99 6.31 -9.30
N PRO A 73 -17.35 5.05 -9.07
CA PRO A 73 -16.41 3.92 -9.12
C PRO A 73 -15.79 3.72 -10.51
N ASP A 74 -16.41 4.30 -11.56
CA ASP A 74 -15.90 4.24 -12.94
C ASP A 74 -15.18 5.53 -13.38
N HIS A 75 -14.82 6.41 -12.42
CA HIS A 75 -13.99 7.56 -12.73
C HIS A 75 -12.61 7.13 -13.25
N GLU A 76 -12.08 7.88 -14.23
CA GLU A 76 -10.83 7.57 -14.96
C GLU A 76 -9.62 7.31 -14.03
N ILE A 77 -9.51 8.02 -12.91
CA ILE A 77 -8.41 7.85 -11.96
C ILE A 77 -8.33 6.41 -11.41
N TRP A 78 -9.48 5.76 -11.19
CA TRP A 78 -9.52 4.39 -10.68
C TRP A 78 -9.08 3.38 -11.75
N HIS A 79 -9.43 3.64 -13.02
CA HIS A 79 -8.97 2.85 -14.16
C HIS A 79 -7.48 3.03 -14.38
N GLU A 80 -6.98 4.26 -14.37
CA GLU A 80 -5.55 4.57 -14.47
C GLU A 80 -4.74 3.81 -13.43
N VAL A 81 -5.12 3.92 -12.14
CA VAL A 81 -4.40 3.26 -11.05
C VAL A 81 -4.47 1.74 -11.18
N LYS A 82 -5.65 1.17 -11.49
CA LYS A 82 -5.82 -0.26 -11.74
C LYS A 82 -4.92 -0.73 -12.89
N ASP A 83 -4.96 -0.04 -14.05
CA ASP A 83 -4.21 -0.44 -15.25
C ASP A 83 -2.70 -0.35 -15.00
N LYS A 84 -2.26 0.65 -14.22
CA LYS A 84 -0.86 0.77 -13.81
C LYS A 84 -0.42 -0.38 -12.92
N ILE A 85 -1.25 -0.80 -11.97
CA ILE A 85 -0.98 -1.97 -11.11
C ILE A 85 -0.92 -3.24 -11.96
N LEU A 86 -1.92 -3.47 -12.81
CA LEU A 86 -1.97 -4.68 -13.65
C LEU A 86 -0.84 -4.76 -14.68
N SER A 87 -0.38 -3.62 -15.20
CA SER A 87 0.77 -3.58 -16.14
C SER A 87 2.08 -4.06 -15.50
N PHE A 88 2.21 -4.00 -14.19
CA PHE A 88 3.33 -4.60 -13.45
C PHE A 88 3.26 -6.13 -13.43
N LYS A 89 2.08 -6.73 -13.62
CA LYS A 89 1.80 -8.18 -13.49
C LYS A 89 2.23 -8.72 -12.12
N PRO A 90 1.70 -8.17 -11.02
CA PRO A 90 2.04 -8.61 -9.69
C PRO A 90 1.37 -9.94 -9.34
N GLU A 91 2.02 -10.75 -8.51
CA GLU A 91 1.38 -11.87 -7.79
C GLU A 91 0.73 -11.36 -6.49
N TRP A 92 1.33 -10.31 -5.90
CA TRP A 92 0.88 -9.70 -4.67
C TRP A 92 0.77 -8.18 -4.81
N VAL A 93 -0.31 -7.62 -4.28
CA VAL A 93 -0.49 -6.16 -4.14
C VAL A 93 -0.69 -5.82 -2.67
N GLY A 94 0.16 -4.96 -2.14
CA GLY A 94 0.06 -4.45 -0.76
C GLY A 94 -0.29 -2.97 -0.75
N TYR A 95 -1.21 -2.55 0.14
CA TYR A 95 -1.61 -1.16 0.29
C TYR A 95 -1.20 -0.60 1.64
N THR A 96 -0.66 0.63 1.66
CA THR A 96 -0.54 1.38 2.91
C THR A 96 -1.82 2.13 3.21
N SER A 97 -2.35 2.01 4.44
CA SER A 97 -3.65 2.58 4.80
C SER A 97 -3.58 3.66 5.88
N TYR A 98 -4.27 4.74 5.58
CA TYR A 98 -4.71 5.77 6.51
C TYR A 98 -6.23 5.87 6.42
N THR A 99 -6.89 6.42 7.42
CA THR A 99 -8.35 6.58 7.41
C THR A 99 -8.85 7.30 6.15
N ALA A 100 -8.09 8.27 5.68
CA ALA A 100 -8.44 9.06 4.51
C ALA A 100 -8.41 8.28 3.18
N ASN A 101 -7.63 7.21 3.04
CA ASN A 101 -7.52 6.50 1.76
C ASN A 101 -8.23 5.14 1.70
N ILE A 102 -8.96 4.75 2.75
CA ILE A 102 -9.67 3.46 2.81
C ILE A 102 -10.66 3.28 1.66
N SER A 103 -11.42 4.33 1.32
CA SER A 103 -12.37 4.28 0.21
C SER A 103 -11.67 4.10 -1.15
N ALA A 104 -10.50 4.69 -1.33
CA ALA A 104 -9.68 4.49 -2.52
C ALA A 104 -9.18 3.04 -2.60
N ILE A 105 -8.66 2.50 -1.48
CA ILE A 105 -8.22 1.10 -1.40
C ILE A 105 -9.38 0.17 -1.78
N LYS A 106 -10.59 0.42 -1.25
CA LYS A 106 -11.77 -0.39 -1.55
C LYS A 106 -12.01 -0.47 -3.06
N ILE A 107 -12.16 0.68 -3.73
CA ILE A 107 -12.45 0.73 -5.17
C ILE A 107 -11.35 0.06 -5.98
N ILE A 108 -10.08 0.37 -5.69
CA ILE A 108 -8.94 -0.17 -6.43
C ILE A 108 -8.85 -1.69 -6.24
N SER A 109 -8.93 -2.17 -5.00
CA SER A 109 -8.83 -3.60 -4.70
C SER A 109 -9.95 -4.43 -5.33
N GLU A 110 -11.17 -3.91 -5.34
CA GLU A 110 -12.32 -4.54 -6.02
C GLU A 110 -12.09 -4.62 -7.52
N LYS A 111 -11.60 -3.55 -8.16
CA LYS A 111 -11.27 -3.55 -9.60
C LYS A 111 -10.12 -4.51 -9.94
N ILE A 112 -9.08 -4.60 -9.12
CA ILE A 112 -8.00 -5.58 -9.29
C ILE A 112 -8.56 -7.01 -9.18
N LYS A 113 -9.35 -7.31 -8.14
CA LYS A 113 -9.90 -8.65 -7.93
C LYS A 113 -10.86 -9.08 -9.02
N ALA A 114 -11.63 -8.13 -9.58
CA ALA A 114 -12.49 -8.36 -10.74
C ALA A 114 -11.71 -8.62 -12.04
N SER A 115 -10.53 -8.02 -12.19
CA SER A 115 -9.67 -8.20 -13.36
C SER A 115 -8.85 -9.47 -13.31
N ASP A 116 -8.31 -9.81 -12.13
CA ASP A 116 -7.55 -11.04 -11.89
C ASP A 116 -7.72 -11.48 -10.42
N SER A 117 -8.52 -12.53 -10.24
CA SER A 117 -8.83 -13.09 -8.92
C SER A 117 -7.64 -13.82 -8.26
N HIS A 118 -6.61 -14.16 -9.02
CA HIS A 118 -5.41 -14.86 -8.51
C HIS A 118 -4.46 -13.90 -7.77
N ILE A 119 -4.51 -12.61 -8.08
CA ILE A 119 -3.69 -11.61 -7.37
C ILE A 119 -4.09 -11.60 -5.89
N LYS A 120 -3.12 -11.88 -5.03
CA LYS A 120 -3.29 -11.77 -3.58
C LYS A 120 -3.15 -10.32 -3.16
N GLN A 121 -4.03 -9.87 -2.25
CA GLN A 121 -4.04 -8.48 -1.82
C GLN A 121 -3.97 -8.38 -0.30
N PHE A 122 -3.14 -7.48 0.20
CA PHE A 122 -3.07 -7.19 1.63
C PHE A 122 -3.06 -5.67 1.90
N VAL A 123 -3.49 -5.29 3.09
CA VAL A 123 -3.47 -3.92 3.58
C VAL A 123 -2.73 -3.84 4.89
N GLY A 124 -1.85 -2.86 5.03
CA GLY A 124 -1.14 -2.54 6.26
C GLY A 124 -1.21 -1.05 6.57
N GLY A 125 -0.44 -0.59 7.56
CA GLY A 125 -0.34 0.80 7.96
C GLY A 125 -1.20 1.14 9.17
N VAL A 126 -1.29 2.45 9.47
CA VAL A 126 -1.89 2.92 10.73
C VAL A 126 -3.35 2.51 10.87
N HIS A 127 -4.15 2.67 9.82
CA HIS A 127 -5.58 2.33 9.91
C HIS A 127 -5.79 0.82 10.08
N ALA A 128 -5.07 -0.01 9.35
CA ALA A 128 -5.14 -1.46 9.50
C ALA A 128 -4.73 -1.94 10.91
N THR A 129 -3.82 -1.22 11.57
CA THR A 129 -3.43 -1.51 12.95
C THR A 129 -4.55 -1.17 13.95
N LEU A 130 -5.30 -0.10 13.70
CA LEU A 130 -6.36 0.38 14.60
C LEU A 130 -7.68 -0.34 14.40
N ASP A 131 -8.02 -0.72 13.15
CA ASP A 131 -9.29 -1.38 12.81
C ASP A 131 -9.09 -2.88 12.55
N LYS A 132 -9.35 -3.68 13.57
CA LYS A 132 -9.30 -5.16 13.48
C LYS A 132 -10.37 -5.76 12.57
N ASN A 133 -11.40 -4.99 12.24
CA ASN A 133 -12.52 -5.43 11.40
C ASN A 133 -12.43 -4.89 9.96
N LEU A 134 -11.31 -4.28 9.60
CA LEU A 134 -11.11 -3.62 8.31
C LEU A 134 -11.45 -4.51 7.10
N LEU A 135 -11.18 -5.81 7.18
CA LEU A 135 -11.51 -6.76 6.11
C LEU A 135 -13.03 -6.89 5.88
N ASN A 136 -13.89 -6.57 6.85
CA ASN A 136 -15.33 -6.54 6.62
C ASN A 136 -15.75 -5.39 5.69
N THR A 137 -14.97 -4.31 5.66
CA THR A 137 -15.15 -3.17 4.75
C THR A 137 -14.45 -3.39 3.42
N LEU A 138 -13.24 -3.95 3.45
CA LEU A 138 -12.38 -4.20 2.28
C LEU A 138 -12.50 -5.66 1.82
N THR A 139 -13.65 -6.00 1.23
CA THR A 139 -14.01 -7.40 0.91
C THR A 139 -13.10 -8.06 -0.13
N ALA A 140 -12.46 -7.28 -1.00
CA ALA A 140 -11.51 -7.77 -2.01
C ALA A 140 -10.09 -7.99 -1.47
N ILE A 141 -9.80 -7.54 -0.24
CA ILE A 141 -8.50 -7.73 0.41
C ILE A 141 -8.48 -9.09 1.12
N ASP A 142 -7.41 -9.85 0.92
CA ASP A 142 -7.24 -11.19 1.50
C ASP A 142 -6.73 -11.11 2.95
N TYR A 143 -5.81 -10.16 3.25
CA TYR A 143 -5.14 -10.05 4.54
C TYR A 143 -5.03 -8.61 5.04
N SER A 144 -5.14 -8.41 6.35
CA SER A 144 -4.82 -7.15 7.02
C SER A 144 -3.61 -7.36 7.95
N ILE A 145 -2.65 -6.43 7.90
CA ILE A 145 -1.40 -6.51 8.65
C ILE A 145 -1.39 -5.44 9.73
N GLN A 146 -1.21 -5.85 10.96
CA GLN A 146 -1.17 -4.98 12.12
C GLN A 146 0.26 -4.74 12.62
N ARG A 147 0.63 -3.49 12.87
CA ARG A 147 1.96 -3.06 13.30
C ARG A 147 3.04 -3.31 12.23
N GLU A 148 4.17 -3.94 12.65
CA GLU A 148 5.34 -4.18 11.81
C GLU A 148 5.01 -5.20 10.72
N GLY A 149 5.20 -4.80 9.47
CA GLY A 149 4.76 -5.60 8.32
C GLY A 149 5.83 -6.50 7.71
N GLU A 150 7.11 -6.27 8.01
CA GLU A 150 8.24 -6.87 7.31
C GLU A 150 8.22 -8.40 7.37
N GLU A 151 8.19 -8.96 8.59
CA GLU A 151 8.14 -10.42 8.80
C GLU A 151 6.80 -11.01 8.40
N ALA A 152 5.70 -10.30 8.70
CA ALA A 152 4.35 -10.79 8.41
C ALA A 152 4.12 -10.92 6.90
N VAL A 153 4.50 -9.91 6.12
CA VAL A 153 4.38 -9.94 4.65
C VAL A 153 5.32 -10.98 4.05
N TYR A 154 6.57 -11.06 4.52
CA TYR A 154 7.50 -12.09 4.06
C TYR A 154 6.95 -13.50 4.29
N ALA A 155 6.40 -13.76 5.48
CA ALA A 155 5.81 -15.06 5.79
C ALA A 155 4.59 -15.40 4.90
N LEU A 156 3.75 -14.40 4.59
CA LEU A 156 2.63 -14.58 3.64
C LEU A 156 3.12 -14.92 2.23
N VAL A 157 4.11 -14.17 1.73
CA VAL A 157 4.69 -14.37 0.39
C VAL A 157 5.37 -15.72 0.26
N GLU A 158 5.97 -16.23 1.35
CA GLU A 158 6.51 -17.59 1.46
C GLU A 158 5.43 -18.68 1.68
N ASN A 159 4.14 -18.33 1.50
CA ASN A 159 3.01 -19.25 1.64
C ASN A 159 2.91 -19.96 3.00
N LYS A 160 3.38 -19.33 4.08
CA LYS A 160 3.13 -19.84 5.44
C LYS A 160 1.65 -19.71 5.77
N ASP A 161 1.15 -20.57 6.65
CA ASP A 161 -0.25 -20.56 7.08
C ASP A 161 -0.62 -19.19 7.69
N PRO A 162 -1.49 -18.40 7.05
CA PRO A 162 -1.85 -17.07 7.53
C PRO A 162 -2.45 -17.07 8.93
N LYS A 163 -3.04 -18.19 9.34
CA LYS A 163 -3.64 -18.36 10.67
C LYS A 163 -2.62 -18.48 11.79
N LYS A 164 -1.33 -18.57 11.46
CA LYS A 164 -0.22 -18.71 12.42
C LYS A 164 0.76 -17.55 12.38
N ILE A 165 0.56 -16.57 11.49
CA ILE A 165 1.48 -15.44 11.36
C ILE A 165 1.04 -14.32 12.30
N PRO A 166 1.86 -13.94 13.31
CA PRO A 166 1.55 -12.81 14.19
C PRO A 166 1.33 -11.52 13.38
N GLY A 167 0.36 -10.71 13.79
CA GLY A 167 0.00 -9.48 13.10
C GLY A 167 -0.87 -9.64 11.87
N VAL A 168 -1.10 -10.86 11.39
CA VAL A 168 -1.98 -11.11 10.24
C VAL A 168 -3.41 -11.34 10.71
N ILE A 169 -4.34 -10.62 10.08
CA ILE A 169 -5.77 -10.91 10.13
C ILE A 169 -6.16 -11.51 8.78
N SER A 170 -6.84 -12.64 8.80
CA SER A 170 -7.32 -13.35 7.61
C SER A 170 -8.79 -13.72 7.74
N ARG A 171 -9.41 -14.15 6.63
CA ARG A 171 -10.79 -14.62 6.63
C ARG A 171 -10.86 -16.06 7.11
N GLY A 172 -11.73 -16.32 8.07
CA GLY A 172 -12.17 -17.66 8.45
C GLY A 172 -13.53 -17.99 7.84
N THR A 173 -14.08 -19.15 8.19
CA THR A 173 -15.38 -19.61 7.67
C THR A 173 -16.53 -18.69 8.11
N ASN A 174 -16.57 -18.29 9.38
CA ASN A 174 -17.67 -17.50 9.94
C ASN A 174 -17.24 -16.16 10.54
N SER A 175 -15.94 -15.93 10.68
CA SER A 175 -15.38 -14.73 11.31
C SER A 175 -13.97 -14.46 10.83
N LEU A 176 -13.44 -13.28 11.15
CA LEU A 176 -12.03 -12.97 10.94
C LEU A 176 -11.17 -13.73 11.97
N ILE A 177 -10.04 -14.26 11.49
CA ILE A 177 -9.02 -14.91 12.32
C ILE A 177 -7.96 -13.87 12.62
N GLN A 178 -7.74 -13.60 13.91
CA GLN A 178 -6.79 -12.61 14.40
C GLN A 178 -5.67 -13.32 15.19
N ASN A 179 -4.43 -13.15 14.77
CA ASN A 179 -3.27 -13.84 15.34
C ASN A 179 -2.49 -12.99 16.35
N GLY A 180 -3.15 -12.05 17.00
CA GLY A 180 -2.49 -11.08 17.86
C GLY A 180 -1.73 -10.02 17.06
N LEU A 181 -0.94 -9.20 17.75
CA LEU A 181 -0.15 -8.15 17.14
C LEU A 181 1.21 -8.69 16.70
N ALA A 182 1.75 -8.16 15.60
CA ALA A 182 3.14 -8.44 15.24
C ALA A 182 4.09 -8.01 16.38
N PRO A 183 5.14 -8.79 16.66
CA PRO A 183 6.17 -8.39 17.61
C PRO A 183 6.85 -7.10 17.13
N ILE A 184 7.22 -6.24 18.08
CA ILE A 184 8.03 -5.06 17.79
C ILE A 184 9.44 -5.53 17.40
N ILE A 185 9.96 -4.98 16.30
CA ILE A 185 11.34 -5.23 15.89
C ILE A 185 12.27 -4.55 16.91
N LYS A 186 12.96 -5.36 17.71
CA LYS A 186 13.83 -4.85 18.78
C LYS A 186 15.13 -4.26 18.26
N ASP A 187 15.66 -4.82 17.19
CA ASP A 187 16.91 -4.41 16.57
C ASP A 187 16.64 -3.91 15.17
N VAL A 188 16.46 -2.59 15.07
CA VAL A 188 16.16 -1.92 13.80
C VAL A 188 17.39 -1.84 12.88
N ASP A 189 18.61 -2.00 13.42
CA ASP A 189 19.83 -1.96 12.61
C ASP A 189 19.97 -3.22 11.74
N ASN A 190 19.27 -4.29 12.07
CA ASN A 190 19.18 -5.49 11.24
C ASN A 190 18.21 -5.34 10.04
N LEU A 191 17.40 -4.29 10.02
CA LEU A 191 16.59 -4.01 8.84
C LEU A 191 17.44 -3.41 7.71
N PRO A 192 17.19 -3.80 6.46
CA PRO A 192 17.82 -3.08 5.35
C PRO A 192 17.31 -1.64 5.30
N PHE A 193 18.12 -0.72 4.74
CA PHE A 193 17.64 0.62 4.42
C PHE A 193 16.41 0.55 3.53
N PRO A 194 15.47 1.53 3.64
CA PRO A 194 14.26 1.52 2.83
C PRO A 194 14.57 1.58 1.34
N GLU A 195 13.74 0.95 0.52
CA GLU A 195 13.88 0.92 -0.94
C GLU A 195 13.83 2.33 -1.52
N ARG A 196 14.77 2.65 -2.42
CA ARG A 196 14.91 4.00 -2.99
C ARG A 196 14.98 4.03 -4.52
N ASP A 197 15.04 2.86 -5.16
CA ASP A 197 15.34 2.75 -6.60
C ASP A 197 14.19 2.07 -7.37
N LYS A 198 13.49 1.13 -6.76
CA LYS A 198 12.45 0.35 -7.40
C LYS A 198 11.08 1.04 -7.35
N PHE A 199 10.91 2.07 -8.17
CA PHE A 199 9.64 2.78 -8.33
C PHE A 199 8.96 2.40 -9.64
N TRP A 200 7.76 1.83 -9.54
CA TRP A 200 6.97 1.48 -10.71
C TRP A 200 6.20 2.69 -11.24
N GLY A 201 6.30 2.89 -12.55
CA GLY A 201 5.55 3.94 -13.23
C GLY A 201 6.19 5.33 -13.18
N ILE A 202 7.37 5.45 -12.60
CA ILE A 202 8.15 6.69 -12.60
C ILE A 202 9.30 6.50 -13.59
N PRO A 203 9.45 7.36 -14.61
CA PRO A 203 10.59 7.32 -15.53
C PRO A 203 11.91 7.49 -14.79
N ASP A 204 12.97 6.83 -15.23
CA ASP A 204 14.29 6.90 -14.58
C ASP A 204 14.83 8.34 -14.50
N SER A 205 14.55 9.17 -15.51
CA SER A 205 14.90 10.59 -15.53
C SER A 205 14.23 11.40 -14.42
N GLU A 206 13.09 10.92 -13.90
CA GLU A 206 12.27 11.59 -12.87
C GLU A 206 12.48 11.00 -11.49
N LYS A 207 13.10 9.83 -11.34
CA LYS A 207 13.30 9.17 -10.03
C LYS A 207 14.04 10.07 -9.03
N LYS A 208 14.94 10.94 -9.50
CA LYS A 208 15.60 11.95 -8.67
C LYS A 208 14.66 13.00 -8.05
N ASN A 209 13.45 13.13 -8.61
CA ASN A 209 12.42 14.06 -8.13
C ASN A 209 11.51 13.40 -7.08
N VAL A 210 11.65 12.09 -6.87
CA VAL A 210 10.95 11.39 -5.79
C VAL A 210 11.68 11.70 -4.50
N ASP A 211 10.98 12.31 -3.55
CA ASP A 211 11.56 12.55 -2.23
C ASP A 211 11.63 11.22 -1.47
N VAL A 212 12.85 10.71 -1.35
CA VAL A 212 13.17 9.48 -0.62
C VAL A 212 13.97 9.79 0.66
N SER A 213 14.10 11.06 0.99
CA SER A 213 14.80 11.49 2.20
C SER A 213 13.89 11.31 3.41
N TYR A 214 13.97 10.14 4.02
CA TYR A 214 13.34 9.89 5.31
C TYR A 214 14.39 9.98 6.41
N ILE A 215 14.16 10.89 7.36
CA ILE A 215 14.86 10.88 8.64
C ILE A 215 13.83 10.35 9.65
N ASN A 216 13.98 9.10 10.04
CA ASN A 216 13.17 8.52 11.11
C ASN A 216 14.08 8.22 12.28
N THR A 217 13.97 9.03 13.33
CA THR A 217 14.77 8.90 14.56
C THR A 217 14.06 8.07 15.63
N ILE A 218 12.77 7.73 15.42
CA ILE A 218 11.94 6.95 16.37
C ILE A 218 11.03 6.02 15.56
N ARG A 219 11.06 4.75 15.88
CA ARG A 219 10.08 3.72 15.48
C ARG A 219 9.24 3.28 16.67
#